data_534b021adf61e102a52ac430f2ad783e
#
_entry.id   534b021adf61e102a52ac430f2ad783e
#
_cell.length_a   1.000
_cell.length_b   1.000
_cell.length_c   1.000
_cell.angle_alpha   90.00
_cell.angle_beta   90.00
_cell.angle_gamma   90.00
#
_symmetry.space_group_name_H-M   'P 1'
#
loop_
_entity.id
_entity.type
_entity.pdbx_description
1 polymer ?
#
loop_
_entity_poly.entity_id
_entity_poly.type
_entity_poly.pdbx_seq_one_letter_code
_entity_poly.pdbx_strand_id
1 'polypeptide(L)'
;MATLIGRLAIEPMEDVSVESKALAGGSEACAVAMVTVRYRNRAGRPQVFRFVMKHLTGRPAREAEVYERLVSVHAVDVAPRLLAVERTGTDGVFLCLEAIRRTGAWPWREIRMGTVLLGRLAEFHRAAEDEAPLVPDWDYEAELQLMAEHSRAALERCRGNDDLSDLARDLPSLNRIVAALPKLRVQLLSEHPFGRRPIHGDVHSGNVLVRRRGGGDSPILLDWGRTRLASPLEDVSSLLQSLGYWEPEWRRRHDTLLAAYLSAFGMDRTLTTSVRAAYWMAGASNVLAGALLYHLGIAADHRQSPSRRRAAGIAARDALRVIRRASAWWG
;
A
#
# COMPACT_ATOMS: atom_id res chain seq x y z
N MET A 1 -12.12 -6.20 25.74
CA MET A 1 -11.05 -5.23 26.05
C MET A 1 -10.19 -5.68 27.23
N ALA A 2 -10.73 -5.91 28.43
CA ALA A 2 -9.92 -6.34 29.58
C ALA A 2 -9.11 -7.61 29.35
N THR A 3 -9.70 -8.65 28.76
CA THR A 3 -9.02 -9.91 28.41
C THR A 3 -7.88 -9.69 27.42
N LEU A 4 -8.09 -8.83 26.42
CA LEU A 4 -7.07 -8.49 25.41
C LEU A 4 -5.89 -7.75 26.06
N ILE A 5 -6.18 -6.77 26.93
CA ILE A 5 -5.14 -6.03 27.64
C ILE A 5 -4.34 -6.96 28.55
N GLY A 6 -5.00 -7.91 29.22
CA GLY A 6 -4.33 -8.93 30.04
C GLY A 6 -3.39 -9.80 29.24
N ARG A 7 -3.70 -10.14 27.98
CA ARG A 7 -2.81 -10.89 27.08
C ARG A 7 -1.61 -10.06 26.58
N LEU A 8 -1.78 -8.75 26.49
CA LEU A 8 -0.72 -7.82 26.05
C LEU A 8 0.23 -7.44 27.20
N ALA A 9 -0.16 -7.72 28.44
CA ALA A 9 0.65 -7.43 29.62
C ALA A 9 1.83 -8.41 29.74
N ILE A 10 3.03 -7.86 29.86
CA ILE A 10 4.25 -8.62 30.13
C ILE A 10 4.35 -8.97 31.64
N GLU A 11 3.67 -8.19 32.47
CA GLU A 11 3.65 -8.31 33.94
C GLU A 11 2.25 -8.03 34.49
N PRO A 12 1.94 -8.46 35.73
CA PRO A 12 0.68 -8.07 36.38
C PRO A 12 0.53 -6.56 36.47
N MET A 13 -0.68 -6.09 36.14
CA MET A 13 -1.04 -4.68 36.12
C MET A 13 -2.04 -4.38 37.25
N GLU A 14 -1.78 -3.31 37.99
CA GLU A 14 -2.68 -2.77 39.02
C GLU A 14 -3.15 -1.37 38.61
N ASP A 15 -4.24 -0.89 39.12
CA ASP A 15 -4.84 0.44 38.85
C ASP A 15 -4.94 0.75 37.34
N VAL A 16 -5.48 -0.20 36.59
CA VAL A 16 -5.51 -0.12 35.09
C VAL A 16 -6.57 0.89 34.67
N SER A 17 -6.16 1.89 33.89
CA SER A 17 -7.04 2.79 33.13
C SER A 17 -6.78 2.71 31.65
N VAL A 18 -7.85 2.73 30.84
CA VAL A 18 -7.80 2.58 29.38
C VAL A 18 -8.48 3.77 28.73
N GLU A 19 -7.76 4.42 27.84
CA GLU A 19 -8.26 5.51 27.01
C GLU A 19 -8.15 5.11 25.54
N SER A 20 -9.21 5.32 24.77
CA SER A 20 -9.24 5.07 23.33
C SER A 20 -9.50 6.38 22.58
N LYS A 21 -8.65 6.70 21.62
CA LYS A 21 -8.78 7.86 20.74
C LYS A 21 -8.90 7.38 19.30
N ALA A 22 -10.02 7.69 18.65
CA ALA A 22 -10.20 7.41 17.22
C ALA A 22 -9.09 8.10 16.40
N LEU A 23 -8.55 7.35 15.45
CA LEU A 23 -7.65 7.86 14.43
C LEU A 23 -8.42 8.02 13.13
N ALA A 24 -7.98 8.95 12.28
CA ALA A 24 -8.46 9.00 10.91
C ALA A 24 -8.05 7.67 10.25
N GLY A 25 -9.03 6.80 10.01
CA GLY A 25 -8.81 5.47 9.49
C GLY A 25 -8.65 5.43 7.98
N GLY A 26 -8.09 4.34 7.46
CA GLY A 26 -8.16 3.98 6.06
C GLY A 26 -9.60 3.64 5.64
N SER A 27 -9.85 3.57 4.33
CA SER A 27 -11.18 3.31 3.77
C SER A 27 -11.73 1.90 4.05
N GLU A 28 -10.89 0.96 4.44
CA GLU A 28 -11.24 -0.46 4.59
C GLU A 28 -11.53 -0.89 6.04
N ALA A 29 -11.02 -0.18 7.05
CA ALA A 29 -11.29 -0.51 8.46
C ALA A 29 -12.60 0.10 8.95
N CYS A 30 -13.40 -0.67 9.71
CA CYS A 30 -14.60 -0.15 10.39
C CYS A 30 -14.25 0.90 11.43
N ALA A 31 -13.13 0.71 12.14
CA ALA A 31 -12.59 1.66 13.10
C ALA A 31 -11.11 1.47 13.31
N VAL A 32 -10.39 2.57 13.50
CA VAL A 32 -8.98 2.57 13.93
C VAL A 32 -8.82 3.48 15.13
N ALA A 33 -8.19 2.99 16.18
CA ALA A 33 -8.00 3.76 17.40
C ALA A 33 -6.59 3.61 17.98
N MET A 34 -6.08 4.69 18.56
CA MET A 34 -4.96 4.64 19.48
C MET A 34 -5.49 4.28 20.87
N VAL A 35 -5.04 3.17 21.41
CA VAL A 35 -5.35 2.74 22.77
C VAL A 35 -4.17 3.07 23.68
N THR A 36 -4.44 3.74 24.78
CA THR A 36 -3.46 4.06 25.83
C THR A 36 -3.88 3.35 27.10
N VAL A 37 -3.03 2.48 27.60
CA VAL A 37 -3.21 1.77 28.88
C VAL A 37 -2.24 2.39 29.88
N ARG A 38 -2.77 2.89 31.00
CA ARG A 38 -1.97 3.34 32.16
C ARG A 38 -2.19 2.36 33.29
N TYR A 39 -1.13 1.94 33.95
CA TYR A 39 -1.19 0.96 35.03
C TYR A 39 -0.02 1.14 36.00
N ARG A 40 -0.09 0.48 37.15
CA ARG A 40 1.06 0.31 38.04
C ARG A 40 1.62 -1.08 37.85
N ASN A 41 2.93 -1.19 37.76
CA ASN A 41 3.60 -2.49 37.74
C ASN A 41 3.73 -3.05 39.17
N ARG A 42 4.25 -4.29 39.32
CA ARG A 42 4.47 -4.96 40.62
C ARG A 42 5.25 -4.11 41.66
N ALA A 43 6.09 -3.20 41.21
CA ALA A 43 6.83 -2.30 42.07
C ALA A 43 6.07 -1.00 42.41
N GLY A 44 4.76 -0.92 42.08
CA GLY A 44 3.92 0.26 42.26
C GLY A 44 4.25 1.44 41.35
N ARG A 45 5.15 1.27 40.39
CA ARG A 45 5.60 2.34 39.49
C ARG A 45 4.58 2.56 38.35
N PRO A 46 4.22 3.82 38.05
CA PRO A 46 3.33 4.11 36.92
C PRO A 46 3.96 3.76 35.58
N GLN A 47 3.21 3.09 34.74
CA GLN A 47 3.59 2.67 33.40
C GLN A 47 2.55 3.12 32.38
N VAL A 48 2.99 3.33 31.14
CA VAL A 48 2.11 3.66 30.02
C VAL A 48 2.47 2.77 28.82
N PHE A 49 1.48 2.06 28.33
CA PHE A 49 1.58 1.26 27.11
C PHE A 49 0.62 1.78 26.05
N ARG A 50 1.05 1.86 24.80
CA ARG A 50 0.22 2.32 23.68
C ARG A 50 0.27 1.36 22.53
N PHE A 51 -0.88 1.15 21.89
CA PHE A 51 -0.99 0.36 20.68
C PHE A 51 -2.08 0.91 19.76
N VAL A 52 -2.01 0.55 18.48
CA VAL A 52 -3.08 0.82 17.52
C VAL A 52 -3.98 -0.41 17.45
N MET A 53 -5.29 -0.19 17.56
CA MET A 53 -6.30 -1.22 17.37
C MET A 53 -7.10 -0.91 16.12
N LYS A 54 -7.15 -1.87 15.19
CA LYS A 54 -8.02 -1.85 14.01
C LYS A 54 -9.18 -2.82 14.25
N HIS A 55 -10.40 -2.39 13.99
CA HIS A 55 -11.56 -3.28 13.88
C HIS A 55 -11.84 -3.51 12.40
N LEU A 56 -11.75 -4.75 11.97
CA LEU A 56 -11.86 -5.18 10.59
C LEU A 56 -12.98 -6.20 10.46
N THR A 57 -13.78 -6.12 9.38
CA THR A 57 -14.86 -7.07 9.08
C THR A 57 -14.85 -7.44 7.61
N GLY A 58 -15.35 -8.63 7.29
CA GLY A 58 -15.38 -9.13 5.91
C GLY A 58 -13.98 -9.27 5.31
N ARG A 59 -13.82 -8.92 4.04
CA ARG A 59 -12.52 -9.03 3.34
C ARG A 59 -11.34 -8.33 4.05
N PRO A 60 -11.47 -7.12 4.58
CA PRO A 60 -10.41 -6.48 5.35
C PRO A 60 -9.90 -7.28 6.55
N ALA A 61 -10.71 -8.16 7.15
CA ALA A 61 -10.30 -9.00 8.27
C ALA A 61 -9.14 -9.96 7.93
N ARG A 62 -8.90 -10.24 6.63
CA ARG A 62 -7.72 -11.00 6.16
C ARG A 62 -6.38 -10.36 6.55
N GLU A 63 -6.34 -9.06 6.84
CA GLU A 63 -5.12 -8.39 7.30
C GLU A 63 -4.56 -9.05 8.56
N ALA A 64 -5.42 -9.54 9.46
CA ALA A 64 -4.96 -10.25 10.65
C ALA A 64 -4.23 -11.55 10.30
N GLU A 65 -4.74 -12.33 9.36
CA GLU A 65 -4.11 -13.57 8.89
C GLU A 65 -2.77 -13.29 8.17
N VAL A 66 -2.72 -12.22 7.37
CA VAL A 66 -1.48 -11.74 6.73
C VAL A 66 -0.43 -11.42 7.80
N TYR A 67 -0.82 -10.72 8.88
CA TYR A 67 0.10 -10.42 9.98
C TYR A 67 0.58 -11.68 10.70
N GLU A 68 -0.33 -12.61 11.03
CA GLU A 68 0.00 -13.83 11.75
C GLU A 68 0.93 -14.75 10.96
N ARG A 69 0.73 -14.89 9.66
CA ARG A 69 1.42 -15.87 8.82
C ARG A 69 2.66 -15.32 8.12
N LEU A 70 2.60 -14.10 7.61
CA LEU A 70 3.63 -13.56 6.72
C LEU A 70 4.40 -12.40 7.35
N VAL A 71 3.70 -11.34 7.78
CA VAL A 71 4.33 -10.07 8.18
C VAL A 71 5.20 -10.23 9.42
N SER A 72 4.70 -10.99 10.43
CA SER A 72 5.42 -11.22 11.68
C SER A 72 6.72 -12.02 11.52
N VAL A 73 6.91 -12.68 10.38
CA VAL A 73 8.09 -13.47 10.07
C VAL A 73 9.01 -12.75 9.08
N HIS A 74 8.45 -12.26 7.96
CA HIS A 74 9.25 -11.80 6.82
C HIS A 74 9.33 -10.26 6.68
N ALA A 75 8.49 -9.50 7.43
CA ALA A 75 8.43 -8.05 7.33
C ALA A 75 8.68 -7.31 8.67
N VAL A 76 9.36 -7.94 9.62
CA VAL A 76 9.57 -7.45 11.01
C VAL A 76 10.18 -6.05 11.06
N ASP A 77 11.10 -5.74 10.13
CA ASP A 77 11.81 -4.47 10.10
C ASP A 77 11.10 -3.39 9.30
N VAL A 78 10.08 -3.75 8.53
CA VAL A 78 9.36 -2.83 7.65
C VAL A 78 7.88 -2.68 8.00
N ALA A 79 7.36 -3.41 8.97
CA ALA A 79 5.98 -3.35 9.44
C ALA A 79 5.87 -2.99 10.93
N PRO A 80 4.72 -2.51 11.42
CA PRO A 80 4.42 -2.48 12.84
C PRO A 80 4.40 -3.91 13.39
N ARG A 81 4.93 -4.11 14.58
CA ARG A 81 4.87 -5.42 15.24
C ARG A 81 3.43 -5.79 15.57
N LEU A 82 3.03 -7.03 15.25
CA LEU A 82 1.80 -7.62 15.73
C LEU A 82 1.89 -7.82 17.25
N LEU A 83 0.88 -7.36 17.96
CA LEU A 83 0.79 -7.53 19.42
C LEU A 83 -0.25 -8.58 19.79
N ALA A 84 -1.43 -8.53 19.16
CA ALA A 84 -2.48 -9.52 19.35
C ALA A 84 -3.48 -9.49 18.19
N VAL A 85 -4.18 -10.62 18.02
CA VAL A 85 -5.39 -10.76 17.21
C VAL A 85 -6.49 -11.29 18.11
N GLU A 86 -7.66 -10.67 18.07
CA GLU A 86 -8.86 -11.14 18.78
C GLU A 86 -10.00 -11.25 17.76
N ARG A 87 -10.46 -12.48 17.53
CA ARG A 87 -11.58 -12.74 16.62
C ARG A 87 -12.91 -12.58 17.34
N THR A 88 -13.85 -11.85 16.73
CA THR A 88 -15.16 -11.55 17.30
C THR A 88 -16.26 -12.04 16.38
N GLY A 89 -17.03 -13.03 16.84
CA GLY A 89 -18.09 -13.64 16.02
C GLY A 89 -17.53 -14.33 14.78
N THR A 90 -18.32 -14.35 13.69
CA THR A 90 -17.99 -15.06 12.44
C THR A 90 -17.05 -14.27 11.53
N ASP A 91 -17.16 -12.93 11.49
CA ASP A 91 -16.52 -12.12 10.45
C ASP A 91 -15.71 -10.92 10.96
N GLY A 92 -15.65 -10.73 12.28
CA GLY A 92 -14.97 -9.58 12.87
C GLY A 92 -13.61 -9.94 13.50
N VAL A 93 -12.65 -9.01 13.43
CA VAL A 93 -11.36 -9.15 14.07
C VAL A 93 -10.86 -7.81 14.62
N PHE A 94 -10.34 -7.82 15.84
CA PHE A 94 -9.50 -6.75 16.37
C PHE A 94 -8.03 -7.11 16.14
N LEU A 95 -7.36 -6.29 15.35
CA LEU A 95 -5.94 -6.37 15.09
C LEU A 95 -5.22 -5.32 15.94
N CYS A 96 -4.33 -5.76 16.83
CA CYS A 96 -3.56 -4.90 17.72
C CYS A 96 -2.11 -4.82 17.26
N LEU A 97 -1.67 -3.62 16.94
CA LEU A 97 -0.36 -3.35 16.36
C LEU A 97 0.44 -2.39 17.22
N GLU A 98 1.75 -2.46 17.14
CA GLU A 98 2.67 -1.48 17.71
C GLU A 98 2.28 -0.07 17.30
N ALA A 99 2.22 0.85 18.26
CA ALA A 99 2.02 2.27 17.99
C ALA A 99 3.32 2.90 17.47
N ILE A 100 3.35 3.21 16.18
CA ILE A 100 4.46 3.96 15.59
C ILE A 100 4.26 5.44 15.86
N ARG A 101 5.18 6.06 16.57
CA ARG A 101 5.14 7.50 16.82
C ARG A 101 5.41 8.24 15.51
N ARG A 102 4.39 8.96 15.03
CA ARG A 102 4.49 9.76 13.82
C ARG A 102 5.53 10.85 13.98
N THR A 103 6.46 10.98 13.04
CA THR A 103 7.33 12.15 12.94
C THR A 103 6.54 13.29 12.31
N GLY A 104 6.70 14.52 12.82
CA GLY A 104 5.99 15.68 12.27
C GLY A 104 6.52 16.16 10.91
N ALA A 105 7.71 15.70 10.50
CA ALA A 105 8.33 16.10 9.24
C ALA A 105 7.87 15.20 8.08
N TRP A 106 7.74 15.77 6.87
CA TRP A 106 7.51 15.06 5.63
C TRP A 106 8.83 14.38 5.19
N PRO A 107 8.96 13.03 5.26
CA PRO A 107 10.25 12.36 5.10
C PRO A 107 10.69 12.26 3.63
N TRP A 108 9.78 12.52 2.70
CA TRP A 108 9.98 12.22 1.28
C TRP A 108 10.74 13.31 0.51
N ARG A 109 11.06 14.44 1.13
CA ARG A 109 11.97 15.44 0.56
C ARG A 109 13.39 14.89 0.39
N GLU A 110 13.76 13.93 1.22
CA GLU A 110 15.06 13.26 1.15
C GLU A 110 14.96 11.94 0.40
N ILE A 111 15.58 11.84 -0.76
CA ILE A 111 15.64 10.61 -1.58
C ILE A 111 16.19 9.43 -0.79
N ARG A 112 17.10 9.67 0.17
CA ARG A 112 17.65 8.64 1.03
C ARG A 112 16.55 7.79 1.70
N MET A 113 15.49 8.41 2.21
CA MET A 113 14.41 7.67 2.87
C MET A 113 13.71 6.69 1.92
N GLY A 114 13.49 7.11 0.67
CA GLY A 114 12.92 6.23 -0.34
C GLY A 114 13.86 5.11 -0.75
N THR A 115 15.16 5.38 -0.86
CA THR A 115 16.16 4.32 -1.12
C THR A 115 16.17 3.29 0.01
N VAL A 116 16.08 3.72 1.28
CA VAL A 116 15.96 2.81 2.42
C VAL A 116 14.69 1.97 2.32
N LEU A 117 13.54 2.59 2.01
CA LEU A 117 12.28 1.84 1.84
C LEU A 117 12.34 0.85 0.69
N LEU A 118 12.90 1.23 -0.46
CA LEU A 118 13.07 0.32 -1.60
C LEU A 118 13.99 -0.86 -1.24
N GLY A 119 15.04 -0.62 -0.46
CA GLY A 119 15.90 -1.69 0.07
C GLY A 119 15.12 -2.67 0.95
N ARG A 120 14.31 -2.15 1.88
CA ARG A 120 13.47 -2.99 2.76
C ARG A 120 12.39 -3.77 2.00
N LEU A 121 11.78 -3.16 0.98
CA LEU A 121 10.86 -3.88 0.10
C LEU A 121 11.57 -5.01 -0.66
N ALA A 122 12.77 -4.76 -1.18
CA ALA A 122 13.55 -5.77 -1.87
C ALA A 122 13.93 -6.94 -0.94
N GLU A 123 14.33 -6.65 0.31
CA GLU A 123 14.59 -7.64 1.35
C GLU A 123 13.35 -8.50 1.63
N PHE A 124 12.19 -7.86 1.85
CA PHE A 124 10.91 -8.56 2.05
C PHE A 124 10.56 -9.45 0.85
N HIS A 125 10.58 -8.90 -0.37
CA HIS A 125 10.22 -9.65 -1.57
C HIS A 125 11.13 -10.86 -1.81
N ARG A 126 12.40 -10.81 -1.42
CA ARG A 126 13.31 -11.97 -1.50
C ARG A 126 13.04 -12.97 -0.37
N ALA A 127 12.88 -12.47 0.86
CA ALA A 127 12.65 -13.34 2.02
C ALA A 127 11.32 -14.11 1.94
N ALA A 128 10.34 -13.54 1.23
CA ALA A 128 9.01 -14.15 1.07
C ALA A 128 8.82 -14.90 -0.27
N GLU A 129 9.88 -15.17 -1.02
CA GLU A 129 9.79 -15.77 -2.36
C GLU A 129 9.00 -17.09 -2.40
N ASP A 130 9.27 -17.98 -1.45
CA ASP A 130 8.67 -19.31 -1.38
C ASP A 130 7.41 -19.36 -0.48
N GLU A 131 6.97 -18.22 0.03
CA GLU A 131 5.91 -18.14 1.05
C GLU A 131 4.50 -17.91 0.44
N ALA A 132 4.32 -18.30 -0.81
CA ALA A 132 3.01 -18.22 -1.48
C ALA A 132 1.87 -18.89 -0.69
N PRO A 133 2.06 -20.05 -0.03
CA PRO A 133 1.01 -20.71 0.77
C PRO A 133 0.58 -19.91 2.01
N LEU A 134 1.36 -18.93 2.45
CA LEU A 134 1.05 -18.10 3.62
C LEU A 134 0.15 -16.92 3.30
N VAL A 135 -0.01 -16.59 2.01
CA VAL A 135 -0.86 -15.48 1.57
C VAL A 135 -2.31 -15.96 1.48
N PRO A 136 -3.25 -15.34 2.22
CA PRO A 136 -4.65 -15.69 2.13
C PRO A 136 -5.21 -15.52 0.72
N ASP A 137 -6.13 -16.39 0.31
CA ASP A 137 -6.74 -16.37 -1.00
C ASP A 137 -7.43 -15.03 -1.30
N TRP A 138 -7.23 -14.56 -2.54
CA TRP A 138 -7.91 -13.42 -3.09
C TRP A 138 -7.93 -13.51 -4.62
N ASP A 139 -9.10 -13.53 -5.19
CA ASP A 139 -9.28 -13.45 -6.64
C ASP A 139 -9.05 -12.00 -7.12
N TYR A 140 -7.79 -11.58 -7.01
CA TYR A 140 -7.37 -10.25 -7.39
C TYR A 140 -7.46 -10.01 -8.89
N GLU A 141 -7.28 -11.04 -9.71
CA GLU A 141 -7.30 -10.88 -11.17
C GLU A 141 -8.72 -10.54 -11.66
N ALA A 142 -9.75 -11.19 -11.11
CA ALA A 142 -11.13 -10.84 -11.41
C ALA A 142 -11.50 -9.44 -10.93
N GLU A 143 -11.07 -9.05 -9.71
CA GLU A 143 -11.29 -7.69 -9.19
C GLU A 143 -10.57 -6.64 -10.06
N LEU A 144 -9.34 -6.90 -10.45
CA LEU A 144 -8.57 -6.00 -11.31
C LEU A 144 -9.25 -5.78 -12.66
N GLN A 145 -9.73 -6.87 -13.30
CA GLN A 145 -10.45 -6.77 -14.58
C GLN A 145 -11.71 -5.94 -14.44
N LEU A 146 -12.51 -6.18 -13.39
CA LEU A 146 -13.72 -5.40 -13.10
C LEU A 146 -13.41 -3.91 -12.88
N MET A 147 -12.40 -3.59 -12.09
CA MET A 147 -11.98 -2.20 -11.84
C MET A 147 -11.44 -1.52 -13.11
N ALA A 148 -10.75 -2.26 -13.96
CA ALA A 148 -10.27 -1.76 -15.24
C ALA A 148 -11.43 -1.38 -16.18
N GLU A 149 -12.45 -2.22 -16.28
CA GLU A 149 -13.66 -1.92 -17.06
C GLU A 149 -14.45 -0.74 -16.49
N HIS A 150 -14.59 -0.64 -15.17
CA HIS A 150 -15.21 0.51 -14.52
C HIS A 150 -14.41 1.81 -14.78
N SER A 151 -13.09 1.75 -14.77
CA SER A 151 -12.21 2.88 -15.09
C SER A 151 -12.39 3.33 -16.54
N ARG A 152 -12.49 2.39 -17.48
CA ARG A 152 -12.78 2.66 -18.89
C ARG A 152 -14.13 3.37 -19.05
N ALA A 153 -15.18 2.82 -18.44
CA ALA A 153 -16.51 3.42 -18.49
C ALA A 153 -16.57 4.81 -17.83
N ALA A 154 -15.82 5.02 -16.73
CA ALA A 154 -15.73 6.32 -16.08
C ALA A 154 -15.01 7.36 -16.97
N LEU A 155 -13.92 6.97 -17.63
CA LEU A 155 -13.19 7.85 -18.55
C LEU A 155 -14.02 8.20 -19.80
N GLU A 156 -14.82 7.24 -20.31
CA GLU A 156 -15.74 7.51 -21.42
C GLU A 156 -16.76 8.60 -21.06
N ARG A 157 -17.31 8.54 -19.84
CA ARG A 157 -18.25 9.59 -19.36
C ARG A 157 -17.62 10.99 -19.25
N CYS A 158 -16.29 11.09 -19.15
CA CYS A 158 -15.60 12.38 -19.11
C CYS A 158 -15.73 13.17 -20.43
N ARG A 159 -16.07 12.52 -21.56
CA ARG A 159 -16.30 13.23 -22.84
C ARG A 159 -17.40 14.29 -22.76
N GLY A 160 -18.42 14.04 -21.96
CA GLY A 160 -19.54 14.99 -21.77
C GLY A 160 -19.36 15.96 -20.61
N ASN A 161 -18.16 16.03 -20.01
CA ASN A 161 -17.86 16.91 -18.89
C ASN A 161 -16.81 17.95 -19.29
N ASP A 162 -17.19 19.24 -19.34
CA ASP A 162 -16.31 20.31 -19.81
C ASP A 162 -14.98 20.40 -19.05
N ASP A 163 -15.00 20.14 -17.74
CA ASP A 163 -13.81 20.19 -16.85
C ASP A 163 -12.85 18.99 -17.06
N LEU A 164 -13.34 17.88 -17.65
CA LEU A 164 -12.63 16.59 -17.72
C LEU A 164 -12.52 16.05 -19.15
N SER A 165 -13.08 16.70 -20.15
CA SER A 165 -13.12 16.25 -21.55
C SER A 165 -11.73 15.99 -22.13
N ASP A 166 -10.72 16.72 -21.65
CA ASP A 166 -9.32 16.53 -22.04
C ASP A 166 -8.77 15.13 -21.65
N LEU A 167 -9.30 14.52 -20.58
CA LEU A 167 -8.89 13.18 -20.13
C LEU A 167 -9.33 12.09 -21.11
N ALA A 168 -10.45 12.29 -21.79
CA ALA A 168 -10.98 11.30 -22.74
C ALA A 168 -10.05 11.04 -23.94
N ARG A 169 -9.05 11.89 -24.18
CA ARG A 169 -8.00 11.68 -25.19
C ARG A 169 -7.18 10.42 -24.92
N ASP A 170 -7.16 9.93 -23.70
CA ASP A 170 -6.41 8.74 -23.28
C ASP A 170 -7.18 7.43 -23.46
N LEU A 171 -8.48 7.49 -23.87
CA LEU A 171 -9.30 6.31 -24.12
C LEU A 171 -8.67 5.28 -25.07
N PRO A 172 -8.03 5.65 -26.20
CA PRO A 172 -7.40 4.66 -27.06
C PRO A 172 -6.28 3.87 -26.35
N SER A 173 -5.46 4.54 -25.53
CA SER A 173 -4.41 3.89 -24.74
C SER A 173 -5.00 3.02 -23.63
N LEU A 174 -6.01 3.52 -22.92
CA LEU A 174 -6.70 2.76 -21.89
C LEU A 174 -7.39 1.52 -22.46
N ASN A 175 -8.11 1.63 -23.58
CA ASN A 175 -8.78 0.51 -24.24
C ASN A 175 -7.78 -0.59 -24.63
N ARG A 176 -6.61 -0.23 -25.19
CA ARG A 176 -5.56 -1.20 -25.50
C ARG A 176 -5.08 -1.94 -24.28
N ILE A 177 -4.80 -1.22 -23.19
CA ILE A 177 -4.31 -1.85 -21.94
C ILE A 177 -5.40 -2.73 -21.33
N VAL A 178 -6.64 -2.28 -21.23
CA VAL A 178 -7.75 -3.08 -20.66
C VAL A 178 -7.97 -4.37 -21.47
N ALA A 179 -7.99 -4.28 -22.80
CA ALA A 179 -8.15 -5.45 -23.66
C ALA A 179 -6.97 -6.44 -23.55
N ALA A 180 -5.76 -5.94 -23.38
CA ALA A 180 -4.55 -6.75 -23.25
C ALA A 180 -4.29 -7.24 -21.82
N LEU A 181 -4.97 -6.68 -20.80
CA LEU A 181 -4.67 -6.87 -19.39
C LEU A 181 -4.54 -8.35 -18.98
N PRO A 182 -5.45 -9.29 -19.33
CA PRO A 182 -5.31 -10.68 -18.95
C PRO A 182 -3.99 -11.30 -19.44
N LYS A 183 -3.63 -11.07 -20.71
CA LYS A 183 -2.38 -11.56 -21.30
C LYS A 183 -1.16 -10.93 -20.64
N LEU A 184 -1.21 -9.62 -20.41
CA LEU A 184 -0.11 -8.87 -19.82
C LEU A 184 0.12 -9.27 -18.36
N ARG A 185 -0.95 -9.58 -17.63
CA ARG A 185 -0.87 -10.12 -16.27
C ARG A 185 -0.18 -11.47 -16.23
N VAL A 186 -0.59 -12.40 -17.10
CA VAL A 186 0.08 -13.71 -17.20
C VAL A 186 1.57 -13.53 -17.48
N GLN A 187 1.94 -12.69 -18.41
CA GLN A 187 3.34 -12.41 -18.74
C GLN A 187 4.09 -11.81 -17.54
N LEU A 188 3.55 -10.76 -16.91
CA LEU A 188 4.17 -10.12 -15.74
C LEU A 188 4.38 -11.10 -14.59
N LEU A 189 3.41 -11.97 -14.34
CA LEU A 189 3.44 -12.92 -13.22
C LEU A 189 4.31 -14.16 -13.49
N SER A 190 4.67 -14.43 -14.73
CA SER A 190 5.57 -15.51 -15.12
C SER A 190 7.00 -15.04 -15.36
N GLU A 191 7.25 -13.73 -15.42
CA GLU A 191 8.57 -13.17 -15.77
C GLU A 191 9.55 -13.31 -14.59
N HIS A 192 10.53 -14.16 -14.75
CA HIS A 192 11.62 -14.28 -13.76
C HIS A 192 12.62 -13.11 -13.92
N PRO A 193 13.07 -12.48 -12.80
CA PRO A 193 12.84 -12.82 -11.38
C PRO A 193 11.66 -12.06 -10.74
N PHE A 194 10.90 -11.28 -11.49
CA PHE A 194 9.81 -10.45 -10.98
C PHE A 194 8.44 -11.14 -11.02
N GLY A 195 8.45 -12.46 -11.15
CA GLY A 195 7.25 -13.27 -11.18
C GLY A 195 6.47 -13.26 -9.85
N ARG A 196 5.52 -14.15 -9.78
CA ARG A 196 4.53 -14.25 -8.71
C ARG A 196 5.17 -14.54 -7.35
N ARG A 197 5.03 -13.60 -6.41
CA ARG A 197 5.43 -13.74 -4.99
C ARG A 197 4.59 -12.86 -4.09
N PRO A 198 4.66 -13.03 -2.75
CA PRO A 198 3.98 -12.13 -1.83
C PRO A 198 4.47 -10.70 -1.99
N ILE A 199 3.52 -9.77 -2.10
CA ILE A 199 3.76 -8.32 -2.10
C ILE A 199 2.88 -7.65 -1.06
N HIS A 200 3.22 -6.42 -0.66
CA HIS A 200 2.38 -5.60 0.22
C HIS A 200 1.05 -5.24 -0.46
N GLY A 201 1.11 -4.86 -1.74
CA GLY A 201 -0.05 -4.64 -2.59
C GLY A 201 -0.69 -3.25 -2.51
N ASP A 202 -0.22 -2.37 -1.61
CA ASP A 202 -0.71 -0.99 -1.48
C ASP A 202 0.38 -0.04 -0.96
N VAL A 203 1.58 -0.10 -1.56
CA VAL A 203 2.72 0.73 -1.15
C VAL A 203 2.56 2.13 -1.72
N HIS A 204 2.19 3.08 -0.87
CA HIS A 204 2.17 4.50 -1.24
C HIS A 204 2.58 5.38 -0.06
N SER A 205 2.87 6.67 -0.32
CA SER A 205 3.38 7.60 0.70
C SER A 205 2.45 7.77 1.92
N GLY A 206 1.15 7.55 1.77
CA GLY A 206 0.16 7.61 2.85
C GLY A 206 0.23 6.40 3.80
N ASN A 207 0.72 5.25 3.32
CA ASN A 207 0.86 4.02 4.09
C ASN A 207 2.26 3.86 4.70
N VAL A 208 3.07 4.92 4.74
CA VAL A 208 4.41 4.86 5.33
C VAL A 208 4.54 5.85 6.47
N LEU A 209 4.97 5.36 7.63
CA LEU A 209 5.45 6.14 8.74
C LEU A 209 6.96 6.01 8.88
N VAL A 210 7.58 6.92 9.61
CA VAL A 210 9.01 6.84 9.94
C VAL A 210 9.14 6.57 11.44
N ARG A 211 9.74 5.43 11.78
CA ARG A 211 10.10 5.07 13.16
C ARG A 211 11.46 5.69 13.48
N ARG A 212 11.51 6.48 14.55
CA ARG A 212 12.80 6.95 15.11
C ARG A 212 13.36 5.91 16.06
N ARG A 213 14.60 5.50 15.82
CA ARG A 213 15.39 4.66 16.72
C ARG A 213 16.76 5.33 16.94
N GLY A 214 17.47 4.97 18.02
CA GLY A 214 18.81 5.50 18.32
C GLY A 214 19.86 5.25 17.23
N GLY A 215 19.61 4.33 16.29
CA GLY A 215 20.47 4.03 15.13
C GLY A 215 20.03 4.70 13.81
N GLY A 216 19.03 5.59 13.84
CA GLY A 216 18.53 6.28 12.65
C GLY A 216 17.03 6.09 12.38
N ASP A 217 16.55 6.85 11.43
CA ASP A 217 15.15 6.80 10.99
C ASP A 217 14.91 5.61 10.04
N SER A 218 13.84 4.84 10.27
CA SER A 218 13.46 3.67 9.48
C SER A 218 12.02 3.79 8.97
N PRO A 219 11.76 3.63 7.66
CA PRO A 219 10.40 3.61 7.12
C PRO A 219 9.67 2.34 7.56
N ILE A 220 8.38 2.49 7.87
CA ILE A 220 7.47 1.42 8.29
C ILE A 220 6.23 1.47 7.41
N LEU A 221 5.93 0.36 6.75
CA LEU A 221 4.73 0.17 5.95
C LEU A 221 3.55 -0.21 6.83
N LEU A 222 2.43 0.46 6.63
CA LEU A 222 1.15 0.23 7.27
C LEU A 222 0.20 -0.42 6.27
N ASP A 223 -0.89 -1.00 6.77
CA ASP A 223 -2.03 -1.43 5.97
C ASP A 223 -1.72 -2.59 5.01
N TRP A 224 -1.42 -3.75 5.58
CA TRP A 224 -1.09 -4.99 4.87
C TRP A 224 -2.32 -5.77 4.37
N GLY A 225 -3.52 -5.21 4.49
CA GLY A 225 -4.77 -5.85 4.08
C GLY A 225 -4.84 -6.21 2.58
N ARG A 226 -4.05 -5.54 1.74
CA ARG A 226 -4.00 -5.79 0.29
C ARG A 226 -2.86 -6.71 -0.16
N THR A 227 -2.16 -7.34 0.79
CA THR A 227 -1.13 -8.35 0.50
C THR A 227 -1.69 -9.46 -0.38
N ARG A 228 -0.98 -9.80 -1.44
CA ARG A 228 -1.38 -10.80 -2.44
C ARG A 228 -0.18 -11.39 -3.15
N LEU A 229 -0.41 -12.43 -3.92
CA LEU A 229 0.60 -12.96 -4.85
C LEU A 229 0.58 -12.16 -6.16
N ALA A 230 1.63 -11.39 -6.39
CA ALA A 230 1.77 -10.56 -7.59
C ALA A 230 3.25 -10.28 -7.90
N SER A 231 3.50 -9.45 -8.90
CA SER A 231 4.87 -9.00 -9.20
C SER A 231 5.36 -7.97 -8.17
N PRO A 232 6.57 -8.10 -7.61
CA PRO A 232 7.16 -7.11 -6.72
C PRO A 232 7.30 -5.73 -7.36
N LEU A 233 7.34 -5.65 -8.68
CA LEU A 233 7.32 -4.38 -9.40
C LEU A 233 6.01 -3.60 -9.23
N GLU A 234 4.92 -4.23 -8.78
CA GLU A 234 3.68 -3.54 -8.42
C GLU A 234 3.90 -2.64 -7.20
N ASP A 235 4.54 -3.15 -6.13
CA ASP A 235 4.88 -2.34 -4.95
C ASP A 235 5.85 -1.21 -5.30
N VAL A 236 6.90 -1.50 -6.07
CA VAL A 236 7.89 -0.51 -6.50
C VAL A 236 7.25 0.58 -7.35
N SER A 237 6.42 0.19 -8.31
CA SER A 237 5.73 1.14 -9.17
C SER A 237 4.73 2.00 -8.38
N SER A 238 3.96 1.42 -7.47
CA SER A 238 3.03 2.14 -6.62
C SER A 238 3.75 3.20 -5.79
N LEU A 239 4.85 2.84 -5.13
CA LEU A 239 5.67 3.78 -4.36
C LEU A 239 6.21 4.92 -5.22
N LEU A 240 6.92 4.60 -6.31
CA LEU A 240 7.58 5.60 -7.13
C LEU A 240 6.60 6.55 -7.84
N GLN A 241 5.45 6.05 -8.29
CA GLN A 241 4.41 6.89 -8.90
C GLN A 241 3.73 7.78 -7.85
N SER A 242 3.41 7.25 -6.68
CA SER A 242 2.85 8.01 -5.56
C SER A 242 3.77 9.14 -5.13
N LEU A 243 5.06 8.85 -4.92
CA LEU A 243 6.03 9.87 -4.51
C LEU A 243 6.32 10.87 -5.62
N GLY A 244 6.41 10.44 -6.87
CA GLY A 244 6.57 11.32 -8.02
C GLY A 244 5.40 12.30 -8.23
N TYR A 245 4.24 12.00 -7.67
CA TYR A 245 3.09 12.93 -7.64
C TYR A 245 3.35 14.10 -6.68
N TRP A 246 3.86 13.82 -5.48
CA TRP A 246 4.07 14.82 -4.43
C TRP A 246 5.40 15.57 -4.55
N GLU A 247 6.46 14.88 -4.98
CA GLU A 247 7.82 15.39 -5.01
C GLU A 247 8.40 15.29 -6.43
N PRO A 248 8.47 16.40 -7.19
CA PRO A 248 8.98 16.38 -8.57
C PRO A 248 10.40 15.82 -8.72
N GLU A 249 11.24 15.93 -7.70
CA GLU A 249 12.60 15.36 -7.70
C GLU A 249 12.59 13.84 -7.84
N TRP A 250 11.58 13.14 -7.31
CA TRP A 250 11.42 11.71 -7.46
C TRP A 250 11.20 11.29 -8.92
N ARG A 251 10.50 12.12 -9.70
CA ARG A 251 10.34 11.88 -11.14
C ARG A 251 11.66 11.98 -11.88
N ARG A 252 12.52 12.94 -11.53
CA ARG A 252 13.83 13.11 -12.13
C ARG A 252 14.79 11.94 -11.80
N ARG A 253 14.65 11.38 -10.62
CA ARG A 253 15.49 10.28 -10.12
C ARG A 253 14.85 8.91 -10.23
N HIS A 254 13.74 8.81 -10.93
CA HIS A 254 12.96 7.59 -11.07
C HIS A 254 13.81 6.36 -11.46
N ASP A 255 14.61 6.48 -12.51
CA ASP A 255 15.47 5.38 -13.01
C ASP A 255 16.57 5.02 -12.01
N THR A 256 17.15 6.00 -11.33
CA THR A 256 18.13 5.77 -10.27
C THR A 256 17.53 4.99 -9.09
N LEU A 257 16.31 5.33 -8.70
CA LEU A 257 15.60 4.65 -7.61
C LEU A 257 15.18 3.23 -8.00
N LEU A 258 14.70 3.04 -9.23
CA LEU A 258 14.40 1.71 -9.75
C LEU A 258 15.68 0.84 -9.80
N ALA A 259 16.79 1.38 -10.28
CA ALA A 259 18.08 0.70 -10.28
C ALA A 259 18.58 0.38 -8.85
N ALA A 260 18.31 1.24 -7.87
CA ALA A 260 18.63 0.97 -6.47
C ALA A 260 17.81 -0.21 -5.91
N TYR A 261 16.50 -0.29 -6.26
CA TYR A 261 15.68 -1.45 -5.93
C TYR A 261 16.24 -2.74 -6.55
N LEU A 262 16.56 -2.73 -7.86
CA LEU A 262 17.12 -3.90 -8.56
C LEU A 262 18.39 -4.41 -7.86
N SER A 263 19.29 -3.50 -7.52
CA SER A 263 20.52 -3.83 -6.78
C SER A 263 20.24 -4.47 -5.43
N ALA A 264 19.30 -3.91 -4.65
CA ALA A 264 18.89 -4.48 -3.36
C ALA A 264 18.16 -5.82 -3.50
N PHE A 265 17.46 -6.00 -4.62
CA PHE A 265 16.82 -7.28 -5.00
C PHE A 265 17.81 -8.35 -5.46
N GLY A 266 19.09 -8.02 -5.60
CA GLY A 266 20.15 -8.96 -6.02
C GLY A 266 20.38 -9.03 -7.52
N MET A 267 19.90 -8.04 -8.27
CA MET A 267 20.06 -7.96 -9.72
C MET A 267 21.07 -6.88 -10.14
N ASP A 268 21.46 -6.92 -11.43
CA ASP A 268 22.18 -5.83 -12.07
C ASP A 268 21.31 -4.55 -12.03
N ARG A 269 21.98 -3.41 -11.86
CA ARG A 269 21.35 -2.08 -11.89
C ARG A 269 20.90 -1.64 -13.29
N THR A 270 21.18 -2.43 -14.31
CA THR A 270 20.85 -2.10 -15.70
C THR A 270 19.35 -2.17 -15.95
N LEU A 271 18.77 -1.05 -16.34
CA LEU A 271 17.36 -0.96 -16.72
C LEU A 271 17.19 -1.42 -18.17
N THR A 272 17.12 -2.74 -18.36
CA THR A 272 16.86 -3.34 -19.67
C THR A 272 15.46 -2.98 -20.20
N THR A 273 15.22 -3.19 -21.48
CA THR A 273 13.91 -2.99 -22.12
C THR A 273 12.82 -3.83 -21.42
N SER A 274 13.11 -5.10 -21.11
CA SER A 274 12.16 -5.98 -20.40
C SER A 274 11.83 -5.49 -19.00
N VAL A 275 12.82 -5.07 -18.22
CA VAL A 275 12.58 -4.49 -16.88
C VAL A 275 11.70 -3.25 -16.95
N ARG A 276 11.94 -2.36 -17.91
CA ARG A 276 11.11 -1.16 -18.11
C ARG A 276 9.68 -1.53 -18.52
N ALA A 277 9.52 -2.47 -19.44
CA ALA A 277 8.22 -2.96 -19.88
C ALA A 277 7.43 -3.56 -18.70
N ALA A 278 8.04 -4.46 -17.93
CA ALA A 278 7.45 -5.06 -16.74
C ALA A 278 7.08 -4.02 -15.67
N TYR A 279 7.95 -3.05 -15.42
CA TYR A 279 7.68 -1.95 -14.47
C TYR A 279 6.47 -1.10 -14.88
N TRP A 280 6.36 -0.70 -16.14
CA TRP A 280 5.22 0.10 -16.60
C TRP A 280 3.93 -0.72 -16.64
N MET A 281 4.01 -2.02 -16.92
CA MET A 281 2.88 -2.93 -16.80
C MET A 281 2.39 -3.05 -15.37
N ALA A 282 3.30 -3.25 -14.41
CA ALA A 282 2.99 -3.26 -12.99
C ALA A 282 2.31 -1.94 -12.56
N GLY A 283 2.80 -0.80 -13.07
CA GLY A 283 2.19 0.50 -12.85
C GLY A 283 0.77 0.62 -13.41
N ALA A 284 0.54 0.11 -14.62
CA ALA A 284 -0.80 0.10 -15.21
C ALA A 284 -1.76 -0.78 -14.40
N SER A 285 -1.32 -1.94 -13.91
CA SER A 285 -2.10 -2.79 -13.02
C SER A 285 -2.54 -2.05 -11.76
N ASN A 286 -1.61 -1.34 -11.08
CA ASN A 286 -1.94 -0.56 -9.89
C ASN A 286 -2.94 0.58 -10.17
N VAL A 287 -2.75 1.29 -11.27
CA VAL A 287 -3.65 2.37 -11.68
C VAL A 287 -5.05 1.83 -11.92
N LEU A 288 -5.16 0.68 -12.59
CA LEU A 288 -6.43 0.03 -12.94
C LEU A 288 -7.09 -0.69 -11.76
N ALA A 289 -6.33 -1.05 -10.72
CA ALA A 289 -6.84 -1.68 -9.50
C ALA A 289 -7.75 -0.77 -8.64
N GLY A 290 -8.06 0.43 -9.13
CA GLY A 290 -8.99 1.36 -8.50
C GLY A 290 -8.55 2.82 -8.44
N ALA A 291 -7.24 3.11 -8.51
CA ALA A 291 -6.74 4.47 -8.35
C ALA A 291 -7.31 5.44 -9.40
N LEU A 292 -7.35 5.03 -10.68
CA LEU A 292 -7.93 5.85 -11.75
C LEU A 292 -9.42 6.07 -11.52
N LEU A 293 -10.17 5.00 -11.23
CA LEU A 293 -11.60 5.07 -10.97
C LEU A 293 -11.93 6.01 -9.80
N TYR A 294 -11.20 5.89 -8.69
CA TYR A 294 -11.35 6.73 -7.50
C TYR A 294 -11.15 8.21 -7.83
N HIS A 295 -10.07 8.54 -8.55
CA HIS A 295 -9.78 9.93 -8.89
C HIS A 295 -10.77 10.50 -9.91
N LEU A 296 -11.19 9.75 -10.91
CA LEU A 296 -12.24 10.16 -11.85
C LEU A 296 -13.57 10.41 -11.13
N GLY A 297 -13.95 9.52 -10.21
CA GLY A 297 -15.16 9.66 -9.41
C GLY A 297 -15.19 10.95 -8.58
N ILE A 298 -14.10 11.27 -7.88
CA ILE A 298 -13.99 12.52 -7.10
C ILE A 298 -13.99 13.74 -8.02
N ALA A 299 -13.26 13.71 -9.14
CA ALA A 299 -13.15 14.83 -10.05
C ALA A 299 -14.51 15.18 -10.68
N ALA A 300 -15.34 14.17 -10.95
CA ALA A 300 -16.67 14.33 -11.53
C ALA A 300 -17.78 14.63 -10.49
N ASP A 301 -17.56 14.42 -9.21
CA ASP A 301 -18.58 14.61 -8.17
C ASP A 301 -18.70 16.08 -7.75
N HIS A 302 -19.75 16.74 -8.20
CA HIS A 302 -20.03 18.15 -7.88
C HIS A 302 -20.30 18.43 -6.39
N ARG A 303 -20.56 17.41 -5.57
CA ARG A 303 -20.69 17.53 -4.11
C ARG A 303 -19.35 17.73 -3.42
N GLN A 304 -18.25 17.41 -4.09
CA GLN A 304 -16.89 17.66 -3.58
C GLN A 304 -16.50 19.13 -3.77
N SER A 305 -15.65 19.62 -2.86
CA SER A 305 -15.13 20.99 -3.00
C SER A 305 -14.37 21.18 -4.33
N PRO A 306 -14.37 22.38 -4.92
CA PRO A 306 -13.63 22.66 -6.17
C PRO A 306 -12.13 22.31 -6.07
N SER A 307 -11.51 22.56 -4.91
CA SER A 307 -10.10 22.22 -4.67
C SER A 307 -9.85 20.71 -4.70
N ARG A 308 -10.76 19.92 -4.08
CA ARG A 308 -10.67 18.46 -4.07
C ARG A 308 -10.90 17.88 -5.45
N ARG A 309 -11.87 18.37 -6.22
CA ARG A 309 -12.10 17.97 -7.61
C ARG A 309 -10.89 18.26 -8.49
N ARG A 310 -10.29 19.44 -8.37
CA ARG A 310 -9.08 19.82 -9.12
C ARG A 310 -7.91 18.92 -8.79
N ALA A 311 -7.65 18.65 -7.50
CA ALA A 311 -6.59 17.73 -7.06
C ALA A 311 -6.81 16.33 -7.63
N ALA A 312 -8.04 15.81 -7.59
CA ALA A 312 -8.38 14.51 -8.17
C ALA A 312 -8.20 14.47 -9.69
N GLY A 313 -8.56 15.55 -10.41
CA GLY A 313 -8.30 15.67 -11.85
C GLY A 313 -6.82 15.63 -12.20
N ILE A 314 -5.96 16.26 -11.40
CA ILE A 314 -4.50 16.19 -11.56
C ILE A 314 -4.00 14.74 -11.32
N ALA A 315 -4.50 14.08 -10.28
CA ALA A 315 -4.14 12.70 -9.99
C ALA A 315 -4.61 11.72 -11.08
N ALA A 316 -5.81 11.93 -11.65
CA ALA A 316 -6.29 11.16 -12.81
C ALA A 316 -5.39 11.34 -14.03
N ARG A 317 -4.91 12.57 -14.32
CA ARG A 317 -3.95 12.83 -15.41
C ARG A 317 -2.62 12.10 -15.19
N ASP A 318 -2.13 12.07 -13.96
CA ASP A 318 -0.92 11.30 -13.62
C ASP A 318 -1.12 9.79 -13.79
N ALA A 319 -2.26 9.27 -13.36
CA ALA A 319 -2.63 7.87 -13.58
C ALA A 319 -2.69 7.52 -15.08
N LEU A 320 -3.34 8.37 -15.89
CA LEU A 320 -3.39 8.19 -17.35
C LEU A 320 -2.03 8.30 -18.03
N ARG A 321 -1.09 9.07 -17.46
CA ARG A 321 0.31 9.10 -17.94
C ARG A 321 0.97 7.72 -17.79
N VAL A 322 0.70 7.00 -16.70
CA VAL A 322 1.20 5.63 -16.51
C VAL A 322 0.61 4.69 -17.57
N ILE A 323 -0.71 4.79 -17.83
CA ILE A 323 -1.38 4.02 -18.89
C ILE A 323 -0.75 4.28 -20.27
N ARG A 324 -0.52 5.56 -20.64
CA ARG A 324 0.16 5.89 -21.90
C ARG A 324 1.56 5.28 -22.01
N ARG A 325 2.32 5.35 -20.91
CA ARG A 325 3.66 4.75 -20.86
C ARG A 325 3.61 3.23 -21.06
N ALA A 326 2.72 2.55 -20.32
CA ALA A 326 2.53 1.11 -20.49
C ALA A 326 2.09 0.77 -21.93
N SER A 327 1.11 1.50 -22.48
CA SER A 327 0.61 1.28 -23.84
C SER A 327 1.69 1.43 -24.91
N ALA A 328 2.72 2.27 -24.70
CA ALA A 328 3.83 2.45 -25.64
C ALA A 328 4.78 1.24 -25.72
N TRP A 329 4.76 0.36 -24.70
CA TRP A 329 5.55 -0.88 -24.68
C TRP A 329 4.83 -2.08 -25.30
N TRP A 330 3.53 -1.98 -25.53
CA TRP A 330 2.64 -3.07 -25.91
C TRP A 330 1.84 -2.78 -27.19
N GLY A 331 2.21 -1.72 -27.89
CA GLY A 331 1.59 -1.29 -29.16
C GLY A 331 2.25 -1.86 -30.41
#